data_5e303ad010fb137f5cea605aa48961df
#
_entry.id   5e303ad010fb137f5cea605aa48961df
#
_cell.length_a   1.000
_cell.length_b   1.000
_cell.length_c   1.000
_cell.angle_alpha   90.00
_cell.angle_beta   90.00
_cell.angle_gamma   90.00
#
_symmetry.space_group_name_H-M   'P 1'
#
loop_
_entity.id
_entity.type
_entity.pdbx_description
1 polymer ?
#
loop_
_entity_poly.entity_id
_entity_poly.type
_entity_poly.pdbx_seq_one_letter_code
_entity_poly.pdbx_strand_id
1 'polypeptide(L)'
;MIESKYLKENIENIQRLMSIQALKHFETRNLGKLLRLSKIRQYEDGEQIIQEGDMDPWLYFLLSGTIRISKESEDIGTINRKGEIFGEMRIVDDQSRSASVYAVGETVCLAVDTSAGNRLTSSEEKDERLDFLLLLYRIFAEYMTARLRLTNEELVRAKRDAKRPGPGAPPAPKPKRPAFKRHIETL
;
A
#
# COMPACT_ATOMS: atom_id res chain seq x y z
N MET A 1 -11.66 19.19 5.41
CA MET A 1 -11.57 17.86 6.09
C MET A 1 -12.56 17.78 7.24
N ILE A 2 -13.32 16.69 7.33
CA ILE A 2 -14.18 16.36 8.48
C ILE A 2 -13.57 15.16 9.21
N GLU A 3 -13.45 15.24 10.54
CA GLU A 3 -12.84 14.18 11.35
C GLU A 3 -13.81 13.67 12.41
N SER A 4 -13.93 12.35 12.57
CA SER A 4 -14.70 11.74 13.64
C SER A 4 -13.93 11.78 14.98
N LYS A 5 -14.63 11.49 16.09
CA LYS A 5 -13.94 11.06 17.32
C LYS A 5 -13.25 9.71 17.09
N TYR A 6 -12.35 9.31 18.00
CA TYR A 6 -11.78 7.96 17.98
C TYR A 6 -12.88 6.91 17.95
N LEU A 7 -12.67 5.88 17.16
CA LEU A 7 -13.65 4.82 16.95
C LEU A 7 -13.79 3.96 18.21
N LYS A 8 -15.03 3.56 18.50
CA LYS A 8 -15.29 2.60 19.57
C LYS A 8 -15.06 1.19 19.08
N GLU A 9 -14.51 0.36 19.97
CA GLU A 9 -14.41 -1.07 19.76
C GLU A 9 -15.82 -1.68 19.89
N ASN A 10 -16.42 -2.01 18.75
CA ASN A 10 -17.70 -2.71 18.66
C ASN A 10 -17.69 -3.64 17.44
N ILE A 11 -18.64 -4.58 17.41
CA ILE A 11 -18.73 -5.62 16.37
C ILE A 11 -18.84 -4.99 14.98
N GLU A 12 -19.62 -3.93 14.82
CA GLU A 12 -19.84 -3.28 13.53
C GLU A 12 -18.54 -2.67 12.97
N ASN A 13 -17.79 -1.94 13.79
CA ASN A 13 -16.53 -1.35 13.38
C ASN A 13 -15.46 -2.43 13.10
N ILE A 14 -15.44 -3.49 13.90
CA ILE A 14 -14.55 -4.64 13.67
C ILE A 14 -14.87 -5.30 12.32
N GLN A 15 -16.14 -5.54 12.01
CA GLN A 15 -16.55 -6.10 10.72
C GLN A 15 -16.17 -5.21 9.53
N ARG A 16 -16.30 -3.88 9.70
CA ARG A 16 -15.84 -2.92 8.69
C ARG A 16 -14.34 -3.02 8.46
N LEU A 17 -13.52 -3.13 9.51
CA LEU A 17 -12.07 -3.36 9.37
C LEU A 17 -11.76 -4.69 8.70
N MET A 18 -12.46 -5.77 9.04
CA MET A 18 -12.26 -7.09 8.42
C MET A 18 -12.62 -7.09 6.92
N SER A 19 -13.39 -6.11 6.43
CA SER A 19 -13.63 -5.94 4.99
C SER A 19 -12.40 -5.39 4.24
N ILE A 20 -11.41 -4.87 4.95
CA ILE A 20 -10.14 -4.40 4.40
C ILE A 20 -9.23 -5.61 4.21
N GLN A 21 -8.77 -5.85 2.98
CA GLN A 21 -8.00 -7.05 2.63
C GLN A 21 -6.75 -7.23 3.51
N ALA A 22 -6.04 -6.15 3.82
CA ALA A 22 -4.84 -6.16 4.67
C ALA A 22 -5.15 -6.53 6.13
N LEU A 23 -6.39 -6.39 6.58
CA LEU A 23 -6.80 -6.61 7.97
C LEU A 23 -7.65 -7.88 8.19
N LYS A 24 -8.05 -8.53 7.11
CA LYS A 24 -9.01 -9.64 7.09
C LYS A 24 -8.59 -10.85 7.95
N HIS A 25 -7.29 -11.09 8.10
CA HIS A 25 -6.75 -12.25 8.82
C HIS A 25 -6.32 -11.94 10.28
N PHE A 26 -6.58 -10.71 10.74
CA PHE A 26 -6.20 -10.33 12.09
C PHE A 26 -7.27 -10.74 13.11
N GLU A 27 -6.80 -11.12 14.30
CA GLU A 27 -7.67 -11.42 15.43
C GLU A 27 -8.48 -10.21 15.86
N THR A 28 -9.72 -10.44 16.27
CA THR A 28 -10.67 -9.41 16.72
C THR A 28 -10.07 -8.49 17.81
N ARG A 29 -9.29 -9.06 18.74
CA ARG A 29 -8.61 -8.28 19.80
C ARG A 29 -7.64 -7.25 19.21
N ASN A 30 -6.87 -7.63 18.20
CA ASN A 30 -5.91 -6.75 17.53
C ASN A 30 -6.63 -5.65 16.73
N LEU A 31 -7.73 -6.00 16.07
CA LEU A 31 -8.57 -5.02 15.39
C LEU A 31 -9.21 -4.03 16.36
N GLY A 32 -9.60 -4.47 17.55
CA GLY A 32 -10.10 -3.61 18.62
C GLY A 32 -9.06 -2.58 19.08
N LYS A 33 -7.79 -3.00 19.26
CA LYS A 33 -6.68 -2.08 19.56
C LYS A 33 -6.50 -1.04 18.45
N LEU A 34 -6.52 -1.47 17.19
CA LEU A 34 -6.39 -0.57 16.04
C LEU A 34 -7.52 0.47 16.01
N LEU A 35 -8.77 0.06 16.25
CA LEU A 35 -9.93 0.96 16.27
C LEU A 35 -9.79 2.08 17.29
N ARG A 36 -9.36 1.77 18.52
CA ARG A 36 -9.22 2.77 19.58
C ARG A 36 -8.23 3.88 19.23
N LEU A 37 -7.32 3.62 18.31
CA LEU A 37 -6.31 4.56 17.83
C LEU A 37 -6.67 5.17 16.47
N SER A 38 -7.88 4.89 15.98
CA SER A 38 -8.30 5.27 14.63
C SER A 38 -9.42 6.29 14.65
N LYS A 39 -9.42 7.12 13.63
CA LYS A 39 -10.47 8.08 13.29
C LYS A 39 -10.89 7.93 11.84
N ILE A 40 -12.13 8.23 11.52
CA ILE A 40 -12.55 8.41 10.13
C ILE A 40 -12.31 9.88 9.77
N ARG A 41 -11.63 10.09 8.66
CA ARG A 41 -11.40 11.40 8.05
C ARG A 41 -12.00 11.43 6.66
N GLN A 42 -12.79 12.45 6.41
CA GLN A 42 -13.40 12.72 5.11
C GLN A 42 -12.78 13.98 4.52
N TYR A 43 -12.43 13.93 3.27
CA TYR A 43 -11.77 14.99 2.51
C TYR A 43 -12.59 15.33 1.28
N GLU A 44 -12.64 16.60 0.93
CA GLU A 44 -13.19 17.11 -0.31
C GLU A 44 -12.15 17.07 -1.44
N ASP A 45 -12.60 17.30 -2.67
CA ASP A 45 -11.70 17.31 -3.83
C ASP A 45 -10.57 18.33 -3.69
N GLY A 46 -9.35 17.89 -3.98
CA GLY A 46 -8.13 18.71 -3.87
C GLY A 46 -7.61 18.92 -2.45
N GLU A 47 -8.30 18.49 -1.39
CA GLU A 47 -7.78 18.62 -0.03
C GLU A 47 -6.52 17.79 0.17
N GLN A 48 -5.55 18.39 0.85
CA GLN A 48 -4.30 17.75 1.21
C GLN A 48 -4.48 16.85 2.42
N ILE A 49 -4.10 15.57 2.27
CA ILE A 49 -4.16 14.54 3.32
C ILE A 49 -2.82 14.42 4.04
N ILE A 50 -1.74 14.42 3.26
CA ILE A 50 -0.35 14.35 3.73
C ILE A 50 0.44 15.43 3.01
N GLN A 51 1.33 16.12 3.72
CA GLN A 51 2.29 17.05 3.15
C GLN A 51 3.69 16.43 3.14
N GLU A 52 4.38 16.50 2.00
CA GLU A 52 5.79 16.11 1.88
C GLU A 52 6.66 16.88 2.89
N GLY A 53 7.56 16.18 3.54
CA GLY A 53 8.42 16.75 4.57
C GLY A 53 7.84 16.76 5.99
N ASP A 54 6.54 16.57 6.17
CA ASP A 54 5.90 16.54 7.48
C ASP A 54 6.31 15.33 8.33
N MET A 55 6.13 15.47 9.66
CA MET A 55 6.45 14.46 10.66
C MET A 55 5.21 13.96 11.41
N ASP A 56 4.01 14.09 10.82
CA ASP A 56 2.79 13.61 11.44
C ASP A 56 2.75 12.07 11.60
N PRO A 57 2.14 11.55 12.67
CA PRO A 57 2.20 10.12 12.99
C PRO A 57 1.04 9.30 12.41
N TRP A 58 0.34 9.78 11.40
CA TRP A 58 -0.85 9.11 10.91
C TRP A 58 -0.54 8.10 9.81
N LEU A 59 -1.10 6.88 9.96
CA LEU A 59 -1.21 5.86 8.94
C LEU A 59 -2.61 5.87 8.37
N TYR A 60 -2.75 5.72 7.06
CA TYR A 60 -4.04 5.80 6.40
C TYR A 60 -4.39 4.51 5.66
N PHE A 61 -5.67 4.11 5.76
CA PHE A 61 -6.30 3.11 4.92
C PHE A 61 -7.39 3.79 4.09
N LEU A 62 -7.34 3.66 2.79
CA LEU A 62 -8.37 4.19 1.90
C LEU A 62 -9.66 3.39 2.08
N LEU A 63 -10.76 4.02 2.49
CA LEU A 63 -12.06 3.37 2.63
C LEU A 63 -12.94 3.58 1.40
N SER A 64 -12.89 4.78 0.81
CA SER A 64 -13.56 5.11 -0.46
C SER A 64 -12.92 6.35 -1.09
N GLY A 65 -13.14 6.54 -2.39
CA GLY A 65 -12.59 7.65 -3.16
C GLY A 65 -11.26 7.31 -3.82
N THR A 66 -10.51 8.35 -4.16
CA THR A 66 -9.23 8.26 -4.87
C THR A 66 -8.26 9.25 -4.27
N ILE A 67 -6.99 8.88 -4.17
CA ILE A 67 -5.92 9.80 -3.80
C ILE A 67 -4.90 9.91 -4.91
N ARG A 68 -4.30 11.09 -5.03
CA ARG A 68 -3.19 11.41 -5.91
C ARG A 68 -1.95 11.63 -5.06
N ILE A 69 -0.84 11.03 -5.48
CA ILE A 69 0.46 11.15 -4.81
C ILE A 69 1.35 12.04 -5.66
N SER A 70 1.96 13.04 -5.04
CA SER A 70 2.86 13.98 -5.70
C SER A 70 4.16 14.11 -4.91
N LYS A 71 5.28 14.13 -5.61
CA LYS A 71 6.61 14.35 -5.04
C LYS A 71 7.31 15.48 -5.80
N GLU A 72 7.84 16.46 -5.06
CA GLU A 72 8.50 17.64 -5.67
C GLU A 72 7.62 18.32 -6.74
N SER A 73 6.31 18.36 -6.48
CA SER A 73 5.25 18.87 -7.38
C SER A 73 4.96 18.03 -8.62
N GLU A 74 5.59 16.86 -8.80
CA GLU A 74 5.33 15.93 -9.90
C GLU A 74 4.38 14.82 -9.44
N ASP A 75 3.36 14.51 -10.25
CA ASP A 75 2.43 13.43 -9.98
C ASP A 75 3.09 12.07 -10.21
N ILE A 76 3.24 11.27 -9.15
CA ILE A 76 3.90 9.97 -9.21
C ILE A 76 2.94 8.79 -9.17
N GLY A 77 1.67 9.00 -8.90
CA GLY A 77 0.67 7.94 -8.94
C GLY A 77 -0.66 8.27 -8.30
N THR A 78 -1.58 7.32 -8.43
CA THR A 78 -2.90 7.37 -7.80
C THR A 78 -3.22 6.06 -7.09
N ILE A 79 -3.98 6.14 -6.00
CA ILE A 79 -4.53 4.99 -5.27
C ILE A 79 -6.05 5.13 -5.25
N ASN A 80 -6.76 4.09 -5.67
CA ASN A 80 -8.22 4.07 -5.74
C ASN A 80 -8.85 2.75 -5.27
N ARG A 81 -8.04 1.81 -4.77
CA ARG A 81 -8.56 0.53 -4.27
C ARG A 81 -8.85 0.64 -2.77
N LYS A 82 -10.06 0.26 -2.37
CA LYS A 82 -10.44 0.17 -0.97
C LYS A 82 -9.49 -0.75 -0.19
N GLY A 83 -9.00 -0.26 0.95
CA GLY A 83 -8.10 -0.98 1.85
C GLY A 83 -6.63 -0.81 1.52
N GLU A 84 -6.27 -0.05 0.49
CA GLU A 84 -4.88 0.31 0.27
C GLU A 84 -4.36 1.23 1.38
N ILE A 85 -3.10 1.01 1.73
CA ILE A 85 -2.39 1.71 2.80
C ILE A 85 -1.51 2.78 2.18
N PHE A 86 -1.44 3.94 2.82
CA PHE A 86 -0.50 5.01 2.45
C PHE A 86 -0.02 5.78 3.68
N GLY A 87 1.13 6.46 3.54
CA GLY A 87 1.81 7.12 4.65
C GLY A 87 2.57 6.16 5.58
N GLU A 88 2.77 4.92 5.15
CA GLU A 88 3.46 3.86 5.89
C GLU A 88 4.97 4.05 5.98
N MET A 89 5.59 4.68 4.98
CA MET A 89 7.06 4.76 4.88
C MET A 89 7.67 5.42 6.11
N ARG A 90 7.10 6.52 6.57
CA ARG A 90 7.56 7.21 7.78
C ARG A 90 7.57 6.33 9.03
N ILE A 91 6.67 5.35 9.12
CA ILE A 91 6.57 4.47 10.31
C ILE A 91 7.68 3.41 10.28
N VAL A 92 8.14 3.05 9.08
CA VAL A 92 9.16 2.03 8.88
C VAL A 92 10.57 2.59 9.02
N ASP A 93 10.82 3.79 8.47
CA ASP A 93 12.16 4.38 8.39
C ASP A 93 12.37 5.61 9.29
N ASP A 94 11.33 6.03 10.03
CA ASP A 94 11.30 7.23 10.89
C ASP A 94 11.75 8.52 10.17
N GLN A 95 11.63 8.54 8.83
CA GLN A 95 11.91 9.71 8.00
C GLN A 95 10.67 10.61 7.91
N SER A 96 10.84 11.82 7.40
CA SER A 96 9.72 12.68 7.05
C SER A 96 8.87 12.08 5.92
N ARG A 97 7.67 12.61 5.70
CA ARG A 97 6.79 12.20 4.61
C ARG A 97 7.50 12.32 3.25
N SER A 98 7.60 11.22 2.54
CA SER A 98 8.34 11.13 1.27
C SER A 98 7.63 11.77 0.08
N ALA A 99 6.33 12.08 0.22
CA ALA A 99 5.48 12.65 -0.83
C ALA A 99 4.24 13.31 -0.23
N SER A 100 3.66 14.25 -0.95
CA SER A 100 2.35 14.81 -0.67
C SER A 100 1.23 13.91 -1.20
N VAL A 101 0.09 13.90 -0.51
CA VAL A 101 -1.10 13.13 -0.89
C VAL A 101 -2.32 14.04 -0.88
N TYR A 102 -3.10 14.01 -1.96
CA TYR A 102 -4.29 14.84 -2.15
C TYR A 102 -5.50 13.96 -2.44
N ALA A 103 -6.67 14.36 -1.96
CA ALA A 103 -7.93 13.76 -2.32
C ALA A 103 -8.30 14.10 -3.78
N VAL A 104 -8.87 13.13 -4.50
CA VAL A 104 -9.47 13.32 -5.82
C VAL A 104 -10.94 12.94 -5.72
N GLY A 105 -11.81 13.95 -5.74
CA GLY A 105 -13.20 13.81 -5.35
C GLY A 105 -13.35 13.56 -3.85
N GLU A 106 -14.58 13.24 -3.43
CA GLU A 106 -14.86 12.88 -2.04
C GLU A 106 -14.09 11.62 -1.65
N THR A 107 -13.26 11.73 -0.62
CA THR A 107 -12.36 10.66 -0.19
C THR A 107 -12.48 10.40 1.30
N VAL A 108 -12.66 9.15 1.69
CA VAL A 108 -12.79 8.73 3.09
C VAL A 108 -11.66 7.79 3.47
N CYS A 109 -10.98 8.10 4.56
CA CYS A 109 -9.86 7.34 5.09
C CYS A 109 -10.10 6.91 6.54
N LEU A 110 -9.60 5.73 6.91
CA LEU A 110 -9.31 5.38 8.29
C LEU A 110 -7.92 5.89 8.60
N ALA A 111 -7.80 6.84 9.52
CA ALA A 111 -6.52 7.39 9.99
C ALA A 111 -6.18 6.76 11.35
N VAL A 112 -5.03 6.10 11.44
CA VAL A 112 -4.52 5.41 12.64
C VAL A 112 -3.41 6.24 13.25
N ASP A 113 -3.53 6.62 14.52
CA ASP A 113 -2.49 7.34 15.27
C ASP A 113 -1.40 6.36 15.74
N THR A 114 -0.26 6.37 15.09
CA THR A 114 0.87 5.48 15.41
C THR A 114 1.73 6.02 16.57
N SER A 115 1.56 7.28 16.97
CA SER A 115 2.28 7.87 18.11
C SER A 115 1.71 7.43 19.47
N ALA A 116 0.54 6.83 19.49
CA ALA A 116 -0.11 6.41 20.74
C ALA A 116 0.75 5.45 21.54
N GLY A 117 1.52 4.58 20.87
CA GLY A 117 2.51 3.72 21.52
C GLY A 117 3.62 4.49 22.27
N ASN A 118 3.92 5.72 21.89
CA ASN A 118 4.96 6.53 22.55
C ASN A 118 4.46 7.24 23.81
N ARG A 119 3.14 7.31 24.02
CA ARG A 119 2.50 7.98 25.17
C ARG A 119 2.32 7.04 26.38
N LEU A 120 2.56 5.75 26.19
CA LEU A 120 2.40 4.72 27.22
C LEU A 120 3.67 4.66 28.08
N THR A 121 3.56 4.94 29.37
CA THR A 121 4.71 5.11 30.29
C THR A 121 4.85 4.02 31.36
N SER A 122 3.82 3.25 31.65
CA SER A 122 3.85 2.16 32.64
C SER A 122 4.47 0.87 32.05
N SER A 123 4.86 -0.07 32.91
CA SER A 123 5.47 -1.35 32.45
C SER A 123 4.48 -2.25 31.74
N GLU A 124 3.23 -2.31 32.17
CA GLU A 124 2.15 -3.07 31.51
C GLU A 124 1.80 -2.45 30.15
N GLU A 125 1.86 -1.11 30.07
CA GLU A 125 1.68 -0.39 28.82
C GLU A 125 2.81 -0.61 27.82
N LYS A 126 4.05 -0.93 28.28
CA LYS A 126 5.16 -1.25 27.36
C LYS A 126 4.91 -2.54 26.58
N ASP A 127 4.33 -3.55 27.19
CA ASP A 127 3.98 -4.80 26.52
C ASP A 127 2.84 -4.56 25.49
N GLU A 128 1.84 -3.76 25.86
CA GLU A 128 0.79 -3.35 24.92
C GLU A 128 1.33 -2.53 23.74
N ARG A 129 2.33 -1.69 23.97
CA ARG A 129 3.03 -0.95 22.92
C ARG A 129 3.76 -1.88 21.97
N LEU A 130 4.50 -2.85 22.49
CA LEU A 130 5.21 -3.83 21.66
C LEU A 130 4.24 -4.62 20.79
N ASP A 131 3.16 -5.12 21.38
CA ASP A 131 2.10 -5.83 20.70
C ASP A 131 1.50 -4.98 19.55
N PHE A 132 1.27 -3.69 19.80
CA PHE A 132 0.73 -2.78 18.78
C PHE A 132 1.72 -2.53 17.64
N LEU A 133 2.99 -2.32 17.95
CA LEU A 133 4.05 -2.17 16.94
C LEU A 133 4.20 -3.45 16.11
N LEU A 134 4.22 -4.62 16.75
CA LEU A 134 4.28 -5.91 16.05
C LEU A 134 3.07 -6.09 15.13
N LEU A 135 1.88 -5.68 15.58
CA LEU A 135 0.68 -5.69 14.74
C LEU A 135 0.86 -4.81 13.49
N LEU A 136 1.33 -3.58 13.66
CA LEU A 136 1.58 -2.66 12.54
C LEU A 136 2.62 -3.24 11.57
N TYR A 137 3.76 -3.72 12.06
CA TYR A 137 4.79 -4.33 11.22
C TYR A 137 4.26 -5.54 10.46
N ARG A 138 3.43 -6.37 11.08
CA ARG A 138 2.80 -7.50 10.41
C ARG A 138 1.85 -7.04 9.29
N ILE A 139 1.01 -6.02 9.54
CA ILE A 139 0.14 -5.42 8.52
C ILE A 139 0.97 -4.92 7.34
N PHE A 140 2.08 -4.22 7.60
CA PHE A 140 2.96 -3.71 6.55
C PHE A 140 3.62 -4.85 5.77
N ALA A 141 4.15 -5.86 6.43
CA ALA A 141 4.80 -6.98 5.76
C ALA A 141 3.84 -7.72 4.82
N GLU A 142 2.61 -7.98 5.27
CA GLU A 142 1.58 -8.61 4.45
C GLU A 142 1.15 -7.71 3.27
N TYR A 143 0.93 -6.42 3.53
CA TYR A 143 0.58 -5.45 2.50
C TYR A 143 1.68 -5.28 1.44
N MET A 144 2.92 -5.06 1.86
CA MET A 144 4.06 -4.89 0.95
C MET A 144 4.33 -6.15 0.14
N THR A 145 4.16 -7.33 0.74
CA THR A 145 4.28 -8.62 0.04
C THR A 145 3.23 -8.75 -1.07
N ALA A 146 1.97 -8.41 -0.77
CA ALA A 146 0.89 -8.42 -1.75
C ALA A 146 1.15 -7.41 -2.89
N ARG A 147 1.54 -6.19 -2.55
CA ARG A 147 1.85 -5.13 -3.51
C ARG A 147 3.02 -5.50 -4.42
N LEU A 148 4.10 -6.06 -3.86
CA LEU A 148 5.26 -6.50 -4.63
C LEU A 148 4.89 -7.60 -5.64
N ARG A 149 4.05 -8.56 -5.25
CA ARG A 149 3.56 -9.61 -6.16
C ARG A 149 2.79 -9.01 -7.34
N LEU A 150 1.86 -8.08 -7.06
CA LEU A 150 1.10 -7.40 -8.11
C LEU A 150 2.01 -6.62 -9.06
N THR A 151 2.95 -5.83 -8.53
CA THR A 151 3.91 -5.06 -9.33
C THR A 151 4.78 -5.97 -10.20
N ASN A 152 5.24 -7.12 -9.68
CA ASN A 152 5.99 -8.09 -10.45
C ASN A 152 5.15 -8.70 -11.58
N GLU A 153 3.87 -8.99 -11.35
CA GLU A 153 2.97 -9.48 -12.40
C GLU A 153 2.73 -8.42 -13.49
N GLU A 154 2.52 -7.18 -13.11
CA GLU A 154 2.38 -6.06 -14.04
C GLU A 154 3.65 -5.85 -14.87
N LEU A 155 4.81 -5.91 -14.23
CA LEU A 155 6.10 -5.83 -14.92
C LEU A 155 6.30 -6.97 -15.93
N VAL A 156 5.92 -8.21 -15.57
CA VAL A 156 5.99 -9.35 -16.49
C VAL A 156 5.05 -9.15 -17.67
N ARG A 157 3.83 -8.65 -17.44
CA ARG A 157 2.87 -8.33 -18.52
C ARG A 157 3.43 -7.25 -19.43
N ALA A 158 3.90 -6.14 -18.89
CA ALA A 158 4.48 -5.04 -19.66
C ALA A 158 5.68 -5.49 -20.51
N LYS A 159 6.56 -6.33 -19.95
CA LYS A 159 7.69 -6.92 -20.68
C LYS A 159 7.26 -7.88 -21.81
N ARG A 160 6.17 -8.61 -21.63
CA ARG A 160 5.60 -9.49 -22.69
C ARG A 160 4.98 -8.66 -23.81
N ASP A 161 4.25 -7.61 -23.46
CA ASP A 161 3.59 -6.73 -24.43
C ASP A 161 4.62 -5.94 -25.24
N ALA A 162 5.68 -5.44 -24.61
CA ALA A 162 6.79 -4.78 -25.28
C ALA A 162 7.57 -5.72 -26.27
N LYS A 163 7.51 -7.04 -26.08
CA LYS A 163 8.13 -8.03 -26.98
C LYS A 163 7.19 -8.50 -28.10
N ARG A 164 5.91 -8.14 -28.07
CA ARG A 164 4.98 -8.44 -29.18
C ARG A 164 5.29 -7.51 -30.34
N PRO A 165 5.62 -8.04 -31.54
CA PRO A 165 5.76 -7.19 -32.72
C PRO A 165 4.40 -6.51 -32.96
N GLY A 166 4.44 -5.18 -33.18
CA GLY A 166 3.25 -4.40 -33.48
C GLY A 166 2.52 -4.95 -34.71
N PRO A 167 1.20 -4.70 -34.88
CA PRO A 167 0.44 -5.08 -36.05
C PRO A 167 1.08 -4.41 -37.29
N GLY A 168 1.76 -5.20 -38.12
CA GLY A 168 2.47 -4.73 -39.31
C GLY A 168 3.99 -4.96 -39.33
N ALA A 169 4.58 -5.53 -38.28
CA ALA A 169 5.98 -5.92 -38.32
C ALA A 169 6.17 -7.11 -39.28
N PRO A 170 7.17 -7.06 -40.19
CA PRO A 170 7.44 -8.20 -41.08
C PRO A 170 7.84 -9.44 -40.27
N PRO A 171 7.45 -10.66 -40.70
CA PRO A 171 7.74 -11.87 -39.97
C PRO A 171 9.27 -12.02 -39.78
N ALA A 172 9.67 -12.35 -38.55
CA ALA A 172 11.07 -12.58 -38.23
C ALA A 172 11.70 -13.60 -39.18
N PRO A 173 12.93 -13.35 -39.67
CA PRO A 173 13.59 -14.28 -40.58
C PRO A 173 13.71 -15.65 -39.92
N LYS A 174 13.23 -16.68 -40.63
CA LYS A 174 13.33 -18.08 -40.17
C LYS A 174 14.78 -18.40 -39.83
N PRO A 175 15.06 -19.05 -38.72
CA PRO A 175 16.44 -19.45 -38.40
C PRO A 175 16.99 -20.33 -39.53
N LYS A 176 18.10 -19.91 -40.09
CA LYS A 176 18.80 -20.73 -41.11
C LYS A 176 19.18 -22.07 -40.46
N ARG A 177 18.63 -23.15 -40.99
CA ARG A 177 19.03 -24.50 -40.55
C ARG A 177 20.54 -24.62 -40.69
N PRO A 178 21.25 -25.09 -39.67
CA PRO A 178 22.68 -25.37 -39.81
C PRO A 178 22.88 -26.40 -40.94
N ALA A 179 23.72 -26.07 -41.89
CA ALA A 179 24.10 -27.00 -42.95
C ALA A 179 24.85 -28.18 -42.32
N PHE A 180 24.21 -29.34 -42.34
CA PHE A 180 24.83 -30.59 -41.91
C PHE A 180 25.93 -30.93 -42.92
N LYS A 181 27.20 -30.62 -42.61
CA LYS A 181 28.35 -31.14 -43.39
C LYS A 181 28.43 -32.62 -43.10
N ARG A 182 28.03 -33.46 -44.09
CA ARG A 182 28.38 -34.90 -44.10
C ARG A 182 29.87 -34.99 -44.32
N HIS A 183 30.63 -35.29 -43.29
CA HIS A 183 31.95 -35.87 -43.46
C HIS A 183 31.73 -37.37 -43.73
N ILE A 184 31.90 -37.75 -44.98
CA ILE A 184 32.08 -39.14 -45.35
C ILE A 184 33.59 -39.30 -45.27
N GLU A 185 34.11 -39.89 -44.22
CA GLU A 185 35.44 -40.49 -44.23
C GLU A 185 35.36 -41.90 -44.85
N THR A 186 36.04 -42.03 -45.95
CA THR A 186 36.29 -43.29 -46.62
C THR A 186 37.41 -44.01 -45.87
N LEU A 187 37.15 -45.26 -45.49
CA LEU A 187 38.08 -46.35 -45.38
C LEU A 187 37.41 -47.57 -45.94
#